data_6c417ee31d1302c9afd6bc9db9d68c6b
#
_entry.id   6c417ee31d1302c9afd6bc9db9d68c6b
#
_cell.length_a   1.000
_cell.length_b   1.000
_cell.length_c   1.000
_cell.angle_alpha   90.00
_cell.angle_beta   90.00
_cell.angle_gamma   90.00
#
_symmetry.space_group_name_H-M   'P 1'
#
loop_
_entity.id
_entity.type
_entity.pdbx_description
1 polymer ?
#
loop_
_entity_poly.entity_id
_entity_poly.type
_entity_poly.pdbx_seq_one_letter_code
_entity_poly.pdbx_strand_id
1 'polypeptide(L)'
;MCGIFGIVGHSKNNKSYIEKLSNFANVRGQDSSGILIYNDQYKVIKADYSIKKLLKKINLNKNKLCLGIGRLITNDNSQNQPFLKKGICVFHNGIVVNDKQIFDRENVYPTSSLDTEVFYAMASKVDTEKDLENLHNKMITNCEGTFSVAIAFPNIGKLLLCSNHGSLYYGKINDLYIFSSEKFHLISIGCNNIQNLNNNYKVLNIPKVVLKEISVKNYKVNRTALVPNNNFKLEEEVLLMKDKPKVVRCNKCLLPHTFPFISFNSEGICNYCINHKKKSKLKPKEELYRILDKYRKKNEDDCIVPFSGGRDSSYALHLIVNTLKMKPITYTYDWGMTSDIGRRNISRVCAKLNIENIIVSADIEYKRKNIKKNILAWLKRPHLGMVNLFTAGDKHFYKHIEKVKKQNNIKLNLWGYSPYEVTHFKSGFLGYPPDFELDRVYSYGILKQLRYQYLRLKEMIKNPSYLNSSIWDTLSGEFYRSFKKKEDYFYIYDYWKWDEGLIEDTLINEYNWELASDTKTTWRIGDGTAGFYNYIYYVMAGFTEHDTFRSNQVREGVISREEGLKLVNEENKPRYENISQYLEILGLDFRTVINTINEAPKLWHQNPM
;
A
#
# COMPACT_ATOMS: atom_id res chain seq x y z
N MET A 1 3.58 4.03 6.69
CA MET A 1 5.04 4.27 6.95
C MET A 1 5.36 5.72 6.66
N CYS A 2 6.38 6.27 7.31
CA CYS A 2 6.62 7.70 7.42
C CYS A 2 7.91 8.12 6.72
N GLY A 3 8.17 9.42 6.59
CA GLY A 3 9.46 9.94 6.22
C GLY A 3 10.10 10.62 7.41
N ILE A 4 11.20 10.07 7.94
CA ILE A 4 11.97 10.71 9.00
C ILE A 4 13.23 11.38 8.44
N PHE A 5 13.63 12.47 9.06
CA PHE A 5 14.83 13.21 8.71
C PHE A 5 15.36 13.98 9.91
N GLY A 6 16.62 14.37 9.85
CA GLY A 6 17.17 15.24 10.88
C GLY A 6 18.52 15.84 10.53
N ILE A 7 18.83 16.93 11.23
CA ILE A 7 20.09 17.65 11.18
C ILE A 7 20.59 17.85 12.60
N VAL A 8 21.85 17.49 12.84
CA VAL A 8 22.56 17.69 14.10
C VAL A 8 23.79 18.54 13.84
N GLY A 9 23.87 19.69 14.50
CA GLY A 9 24.90 20.71 14.32
C GLY A 9 24.34 22.05 13.81
N HIS A 10 25.19 23.05 13.67
CA HIS A 10 24.80 24.40 13.27
C HIS A 10 25.48 24.80 11.95
N SER A 11 24.68 25.33 11.02
CA SER A 11 25.15 25.97 9.79
C SER A 11 24.16 27.04 9.35
N LYS A 12 24.68 28.05 8.63
CA LYS A 12 23.82 29.09 8.01
C LYS A 12 22.78 28.48 7.04
N ASN A 13 23.04 27.31 6.48
CA ASN A 13 22.20 26.63 5.52
C ASN A 13 21.19 25.65 6.12
N ASN A 14 21.14 25.48 7.46
CA ASN A 14 20.24 24.51 8.11
C ASN A 14 18.80 24.62 7.64
N LYS A 15 18.27 25.84 7.54
CA LYS A 15 16.91 26.08 7.07
C LYS A 15 16.66 25.49 5.67
N SER A 16 17.56 25.75 4.71
CA SER A 16 17.44 25.24 3.33
C SER A 16 17.49 23.71 3.29
N TYR A 17 18.36 23.09 4.07
CA TYR A 17 18.44 21.62 4.17
C TYR A 17 17.17 21.02 4.79
N ILE A 18 16.66 21.61 5.88
CA ILE A 18 15.42 21.17 6.53
C ILE A 18 14.23 21.26 5.55
N GLU A 19 14.11 22.36 4.81
CA GLU A 19 13.06 22.55 3.81
C GLU A 19 13.13 21.49 2.69
N LYS A 20 14.31 21.18 2.17
CA LYS A 20 14.50 20.14 1.15
C LYS A 20 14.16 18.74 1.71
N LEU A 21 14.70 18.39 2.88
CA LEU A 21 14.43 17.09 3.53
C LEU A 21 12.95 16.91 3.87
N SER A 22 12.30 17.99 4.35
CA SER A 22 10.86 17.95 4.64
C SER A 22 10.01 17.74 3.38
N ASN A 23 10.45 18.27 2.23
CA ASN A 23 9.78 18.02 0.96
C ASN A 23 9.82 16.54 0.57
N PHE A 24 10.91 15.84 0.84
CA PHE A 24 11.04 14.41 0.61
C PHE A 24 10.21 13.61 1.62
N ALA A 25 10.31 13.93 2.92
CA ALA A 25 9.51 13.29 3.96
C ALA A 25 8.00 13.42 3.69
N ASN A 26 7.56 14.55 3.14
CA ASN A 26 6.17 14.78 2.75
C ASN A 26 5.65 13.83 1.67
N VAL A 27 6.52 13.30 0.81
CA VAL A 27 6.11 12.32 -0.22
C VAL A 27 5.76 10.97 0.40
N ARG A 28 6.35 10.65 1.56
CA ARG A 28 6.12 9.38 2.27
C ARG A 28 4.90 9.44 3.21
N GLY A 29 4.52 10.64 3.68
CA GLY A 29 3.34 10.80 4.53
C GLY A 29 2.91 12.26 4.64
N GLN A 30 1.63 12.52 4.43
CA GLN A 30 1.03 13.85 4.38
C GLN A 30 -0.07 14.07 5.42
N ASP A 31 -0.45 13.03 6.17
CA ASP A 31 -1.61 13.06 7.05
C ASP A 31 -1.33 13.85 8.32
N SER A 32 -0.15 13.68 8.89
CA SER A 32 0.29 14.43 10.05
C SER A 32 1.79 14.66 10.03
N SER A 33 2.28 15.44 10.97
CA SER A 33 3.69 15.77 11.06
C SER A 33 4.12 16.13 12.47
N GLY A 34 5.43 16.05 12.72
CA GLY A 34 6.00 16.52 13.95
C GLY A 34 7.48 16.80 13.82
N ILE A 35 7.96 17.65 14.71
CA ILE A 35 9.38 18.01 14.81
C ILE A 35 9.83 18.12 16.24
N LEU A 36 11.10 17.82 16.47
CA LEU A 36 11.86 18.18 17.66
C LEU A 36 12.95 19.18 17.24
N ILE A 37 12.96 20.32 17.86
CA ILE A 37 13.97 21.37 17.62
C ILE A 37 14.69 21.73 18.93
N TYR A 38 15.97 22.13 18.79
CA TYR A 38 16.74 22.70 19.86
C TYR A 38 17.44 23.98 19.37
N ASN A 39 17.17 25.07 20.07
CA ASN A 39 17.92 26.31 19.94
C ASN A 39 18.65 26.59 21.28
N ASP A 40 17.87 26.96 22.31
CA ASP A 40 18.32 27.09 23.70
C ASP A 40 17.52 26.14 24.62
N GLN A 41 16.42 25.64 24.11
CA GLN A 41 15.53 24.67 24.77
C GLN A 41 15.00 23.67 23.75
N TYR A 42 14.72 22.44 24.21
CA TYR A 42 14.02 21.45 23.41
C TYR A 42 12.51 21.78 23.30
N LYS A 43 12.00 21.73 22.06
CA LYS A 43 10.58 21.91 21.77
C LYS A 43 10.09 20.85 20.81
N VAL A 44 8.99 20.20 21.14
CA VAL A 44 8.26 19.29 20.25
C VAL A 44 7.04 20.02 19.68
N ILE A 45 6.87 19.99 18.39
CA ILE A 45 5.72 20.58 17.71
C ILE A 45 5.10 19.52 16.81
N LYS A 46 3.81 19.26 16.98
CA LYS A 46 3.04 18.26 16.23
C LYS A 46 1.87 18.92 15.49
N ALA A 47 1.46 18.34 14.36
CA ALA A 47 0.34 18.86 13.57
C ALA A 47 -0.43 17.74 12.87
N ASP A 48 -1.74 17.93 12.75
CA ASP A 48 -2.66 17.05 11.99
C ASP A 48 -2.67 17.40 10.50
N TYR A 49 -1.55 17.86 9.97
CA TYR A 49 -1.35 18.18 8.57
C TYR A 49 0.12 18.00 8.18
N SER A 50 0.38 18.12 6.90
CA SER A 50 1.69 17.82 6.30
C SER A 50 2.83 18.65 6.88
N ILE A 51 4.03 18.06 6.91
CA ILE A 51 5.26 18.70 7.40
C ILE A 51 5.58 20.02 6.67
N LYS A 52 5.27 20.12 5.38
CA LYS A 52 5.44 21.35 4.61
C LYS A 52 4.60 22.53 5.15
N LYS A 53 3.36 22.25 5.56
CA LYS A 53 2.48 23.25 6.17
C LYS A 53 2.95 23.61 7.57
N LEU A 54 3.46 22.63 8.33
CA LEU A 54 3.97 22.85 9.68
C LEU A 54 5.19 23.78 9.66
N LEU A 55 6.18 23.50 8.82
CA LEU A 55 7.42 24.28 8.79
C LEU A 55 7.23 25.76 8.40
N LYS A 56 6.17 26.09 7.66
CA LYS A 56 5.81 27.50 7.36
C LYS A 56 5.41 28.30 8.61
N LYS A 57 5.05 27.63 9.71
CA LYS A 57 4.61 28.26 10.97
C LYS A 57 5.72 28.33 12.03
N ILE A 58 6.94 27.88 11.69
CA ILE A 58 8.02 27.71 12.64
C ILE A 58 9.25 28.50 12.17
N ASN A 59 9.85 29.22 13.10
CA ASN A 59 11.15 29.85 12.84
C ASN A 59 12.26 28.80 13.01
N LEU A 60 12.92 28.48 11.90
CA LEU A 60 14.01 27.53 11.84
C LEU A 60 15.40 28.17 11.85
N ASN A 61 15.48 29.48 12.01
CA ASN A 61 16.76 30.17 12.09
C ASN A 61 17.45 29.84 13.43
N LYS A 62 18.76 29.56 13.38
CA LYS A 62 19.60 29.28 14.56
C LYS A 62 19.40 27.91 15.25
N ASN A 63 18.63 26.97 14.70
CA ASN A 63 18.50 25.65 15.33
C ASN A 63 19.80 24.85 15.24
N LYS A 64 20.24 24.30 16.39
CA LYS A 64 21.40 23.38 16.53
C LYS A 64 21.00 21.92 16.32
N LEU A 65 19.71 21.63 16.43
CA LEU A 65 19.09 20.33 16.20
C LEU A 65 17.72 20.52 15.57
N CYS A 66 17.42 19.75 14.54
CA CYS A 66 16.07 19.63 14.00
C CYS A 66 15.84 18.19 13.54
N LEU A 67 14.94 17.48 14.19
CA LEU A 67 14.45 16.17 13.76
C LEU A 67 13.01 16.33 13.29
N GLY A 68 12.61 15.65 12.22
CA GLY A 68 11.27 15.81 11.65
C GLY A 68 10.70 14.53 11.06
N ILE A 69 9.38 14.49 10.98
CA ILE A 69 8.61 13.39 10.39
C ILE A 69 7.45 13.91 9.57
N GLY A 70 7.29 13.35 8.36
CA GLY A 70 6.04 13.37 7.61
C GLY A 70 5.36 12.00 7.78
N ARG A 71 4.16 11.97 8.36
CA ARG A 71 3.51 10.73 8.77
C ARG A 71 2.36 10.36 7.84
N LEU A 72 2.33 9.10 7.43
CA LEU A 72 1.16 8.38 6.95
C LEU A 72 0.51 7.69 8.16
N ILE A 73 -0.76 8.01 8.44
CA ILE A 73 -1.48 7.41 9.57
C ILE A 73 -1.96 6.01 9.18
N THR A 74 -1.56 5.02 9.98
CA THR A 74 -1.87 3.60 9.73
C THR A 74 -2.66 2.95 10.86
N ASN A 75 -2.53 3.42 12.10
CA ASN A 75 -3.05 2.72 13.27
C ASN A 75 -3.67 3.60 14.37
N ASP A 76 -3.39 4.89 14.42
CA ASP A 76 -3.95 5.79 15.42
C ASP A 76 -4.16 7.21 14.90
N ASN A 77 -5.37 7.74 15.09
CA ASN A 77 -5.73 9.13 14.80
C ASN A 77 -5.59 10.06 16.01
N SER A 78 -5.54 9.51 17.23
CA SER A 78 -5.60 10.29 18.47
C SER A 78 -4.27 10.94 18.81
N GLN A 79 -3.16 10.31 18.44
CA GLN A 79 -1.82 10.78 18.75
C GLN A 79 -0.93 10.86 17.50
N ASN A 80 -0.07 11.89 17.48
CA ASN A 80 0.90 12.11 16.42
C ASN A 80 2.33 11.89 16.92
N GLN A 81 3.19 11.48 15.99
CA GLN A 81 4.64 11.43 16.22
C GLN A 81 5.24 12.87 16.21
N PRO A 82 6.41 13.06 16.87
CA PRO A 82 7.15 12.05 17.63
C PRO A 82 6.43 11.64 18.93
N PHE A 83 6.66 10.40 19.38
CA PHE A 83 6.22 9.98 20.70
C PHE A 83 7.17 10.58 21.76
N LEU A 84 6.61 11.18 22.79
CA LEU A 84 7.39 11.82 23.86
C LEU A 84 6.87 11.39 25.20
N LYS A 85 7.75 10.83 26.04
CA LYS A 85 7.46 10.46 27.44
C LYS A 85 8.74 10.50 28.26
N LYS A 86 8.70 11.07 29.45
CA LYS A 86 9.83 11.20 30.39
C LYS A 86 11.14 11.69 29.73
N GLY A 87 11.05 12.69 28.84
CA GLY A 87 12.21 13.29 28.18
C GLY A 87 12.78 12.49 27.00
N ILE A 88 12.33 11.27 26.75
CA ILE A 88 12.73 10.47 25.58
C ILE A 88 11.78 10.77 24.43
N CYS A 89 12.35 11.13 23.25
CA CYS A 89 11.59 11.51 22.08
C CYS A 89 11.88 10.54 20.91
N VAL A 90 10.84 9.85 20.41
CA VAL A 90 10.95 8.78 19.43
C VAL A 90 10.28 9.17 18.11
N PHE A 91 11.04 9.12 17.03
CA PHE A 91 10.58 9.17 15.65
C PHE A 91 10.67 7.77 15.05
N HIS A 92 9.60 7.29 14.45
CA HIS A 92 9.52 5.94 13.90
C HIS A 92 8.95 5.95 12.48
N ASN A 93 9.63 5.26 11.58
CA ASN A 93 9.18 4.89 10.26
C ASN A 93 9.18 3.37 10.12
N GLY A 94 8.02 2.77 10.02
CA GLY A 94 7.82 1.33 9.94
C GLY A 94 6.45 0.93 10.47
N ILE A 95 6.28 -0.37 10.68
CA ILE A 95 5.15 -0.97 11.39
C ILE A 95 5.68 -2.15 12.21
N VAL A 96 5.61 -2.04 13.52
CA VAL A 96 5.87 -3.15 14.44
C VAL A 96 4.56 -3.93 14.62
N VAL A 97 4.59 -5.23 14.34
CA VAL A 97 3.38 -6.06 14.30
C VAL A 97 3.13 -6.86 15.58
N ASN A 98 4.11 -6.90 16.47
CA ASN A 98 4.07 -7.60 17.76
C ASN A 98 4.15 -6.64 18.97
N ASP A 99 3.59 -5.45 18.86
CA ASP A 99 3.63 -4.40 19.86
C ASP A 99 3.14 -4.86 21.24
N LYS A 100 2.03 -5.59 21.30
CA LYS A 100 1.46 -6.14 22.55
C LYS A 100 2.45 -7.03 23.28
N GLN A 101 3.12 -7.95 22.57
CA GLN A 101 4.10 -8.85 23.17
C GLN A 101 5.30 -8.08 23.73
N ILE A 102 5.70 -6.97 23.07
CA ILE A 102 6.79 -6.11 23.56
C ILE A 102 6.36 -5.38 24.81
N PHE A 103 5.16 -4.81 24.87
CA PHE A 103 4.65 -4.14 26.09
C PHE A 103 4.57 -5.09 27.27
N ASP A 104 4.08 -6.32 27.08
CA ASP A 104 4.02 -7.34 28.11
C ASP A 104 5.41 -7.69 28.63
N ARG A 105 6.38 -7.92 27.74
CA ARG A 105 7.77 -8.25 28.06
C ARG A 105 8.47 -7.12 28.84
N GLU A 106 8.22 -5.87 28.47
CA GLU A 106 8.80 -4.70 29.13
C GLU A 106 8.08 -4.33 30.42
N ASN A 107 6.94 -4.94 30.72
CA ASN A 107 6.04 -4.60 31.82
C ASN A 107 5.65 -3.11 31.79
N VAL A 108 5.25 -2.62 30.59
CA VAL A 108 4.84 -1.24 30.35
C VAL A 108 3.42 -1.23 29.81
N TYR A 109 2.52 -0.50 30.45
CA TYR A 109 1.19 -0.28 29.94
C TYR A 109 1.21 0.80 28.84
N PRO A 110 0.73 0.50 27.63
CA PRO A 110 0.67 1.49 26.56
C PRO A 110 -0.29 2.64 26.91
N THR A 111 0.11 3.84 26.54
CA THR A 111 -0.71 5.06 26.72
C THR A 111 -1.39 5.48 25.41
N SER A 112 -1.10 4.80 24.33
CA SER A 112 -1.63 5.03 22.99
C SER A 112 -1.68 3.73 22.19
N SER A 113 -2.37 3.75 21.05
CA SER A 113 -2.36 2.68 20.05
C SER A 113 -1.20 2.82 19.04
N LEU A 114 -0.25 3.75 19.28
CA LEU A 114 0.93 3.90 18.43
C LEU A 114 1.95 2.78 18.70
N ASP A 115 2.25 2.00 17.67
CA ASP A 115 3.36 1.05 17.68
C ASP A 115 4.72 1.71 17.99
N THR A 116 4.87 2.99 17.72
CA THR A 116 6.04 3.82 18.11
C THR A 116 6.34 3.78 19.61
N GLU A 117 5.32 3.61 20.47
CA GLU A 117 5.50 3.57 21.93
C GLU A 117 6.32 2.36 22.40
N VAL A 118 6.42 1.28 21.63
CA VAL A 118 7.27 0.11 21.96
C VAL A 118 8.74 0.50 22.07
N PHE A 119 9.20 1.43 21.24
CA PHE A 119 10.60 1.91 21.31
C PHE A 119 10.85 2.72 22.57
N TYR A 120 9.87 3.50 23.04
CA TYR A 120 9.96 4.12 24.36
C TYR A 120 9.98 3.07 25.47
N ALA A 121 9.12 2.05 25.41
CA ALA A 121 9.09 0.99 26.42
C ALA A 121 10.46 0.33 26.57
N MET A 122 11.08 -0.07 25.46
CA MET A 122 12.44 -0.65 25.45
C MET A 122 13.53 0.34 25.91
N ALA A 123 13.39 1.64 25.58
CA ALA A 123 14.37 2.70 25.86
C ALA A 123 14.23 3.30 27.27
N SER A 124 13.17 2.99 28.01
CA SER A 124 12.81 3.65 29.28
C SER A 124 13.84 3.45 30.42
N LYS A 125 14.73 2.45 30.28
CA LYS A 125 15.77 2.10 31.25
C LYS A 125 17.17 2.53 30.80
N VAL A 126 17.29 3.33 29.74
CA VAL A 126 18.58 3.84 29.23
C VAL A 126 19.00 5.06 30.04
N ASP A 127 20.08 4.93 30.79
CA ASP A 127 20.67 5.98 31.64
C ASP A 127 22.04 6.44 31.16
N THR A 128 22.75 5.62 30.38
CA THR A 128 24.10 5.88 29.91
C THR A 128 24.25 5.60 28.40
N GLU A 129 25.34 6.09 27.79
CA GLU A 129 25.67 5.78 26.40
C GLU A 129 25.91 4.29 26.16
N LYS A 130 26.45 3.57 27.17
CA LYS A 130 26.71 2.13 27.07
C LYS A 130 25.45 1.29 26.90
N ASP A 131 24.31 1.78 27.37
CA ASP A 131 23.02 1.08 27.25
C ASP A 131 22.45 1.12 25.83
N LEU A 132 22.97 2.02 24.97
CA LEU A 132 22.43 2.22 23.61
C LEU A 132 22.71 1.04 22.68
N GLU A 133 23.83 0.35 22.81
CA GLU A 133 24.13 -0.86 22.06
C GLU A 133 23.21 -2.01 22.47
N ASN A 134 22.99 -2.18 23.76
CA ASN A 134 22.04 -3.17 24.28
C ASN A 134 20.60 -2.88 23.82
N LEU A 135 20.21 -1.59 23.79
CA LEU A 135 18.92 -1.17 23.25
C LEU A 135 18.78 -1.52 21.77
N HIS A 136 19.81 -1.24 20.95
CA HIS A 136 19.81 -1.62 19.54
C HIS A 136 19.60 -3.12 19.36
N ASN A 137 20.43 -3.95 20.04
CA ASN A 137 20.35 -5.40 19.95
C ASN A 137 18.96 -5.91 20.38
N LYS A 138 18.39 -5.32 21.43
CA LYS A 138 17.06 -5.63 21.92
C LYS A 138 15.97 -5.31 20.88
N MET A 139 16.07 -4.16 20.20
CA MET A 139 15.12 -3.80 19.14
C MET A 139 15.21 -4.75 17.95
N ILE A 140 16.43 -5.08 17.48
CA ILE A 140 16.63 -6.01 16.36
C ILE A 140 16.07 -7.40 16.68
N THR A 141 16.27 -7.89 17.91
CA THR A 141 15.86 -9.26 18.29
C THR A 141 14.35 -9.36 18.56
N ASN A 142 13.74 -8.33 19.12
CA ASN A 142 12.38 -8.43 19.67
C ASN A 142 11.30 -7.86 18.77
N CYS A 143 11.61 -6.97 17.81
CA CYS A 143 10.60 -6.39 16.94
C CYS A 143 10.34 -7.28 15.73
N GLU A 144 9.07 -7.65 15.53
CA GLU A 144 8.59 -8.18 14.27
C GLU A 144 8.05 -7.05 13.39
N GLY A 145 8.34 -7.14 12.08
CA GLY A 145 8.04 -6.07 11.14
C GLY A 145 9.20 -5.10 10.93
N THR A 146 8.96 -4.07 10.16
CA THR A 146 10.00 -3.09 9.79
C THR A 146 10.03 -1.92 10.75
N PHE A 147 11.24 -1.46 11.08
CA PHE A 147 11.43 -0.19 11.77
C PHE A 147 12.69 0.56 11.31
N SER A 148 12.57 1.87 11.30
CA SER A 148 13.67 2.82 11.30
C SER A 148 13.36 3.88 12.33
N VAL A 149 14.25 4.09 13.31
CA VAL A 149 13.99 4.98 14.42
C VAL A 149 15.10 6.01 14.61
N ALA A 150 14.69 7.18 15.09
CA ALA A 150 15.55 8.19 15.67
C ALA A 150 15.06 8.48 17.09
N ILE A 151 15.85 8.08 18.09
CA ILE A 151 15.50 8.22 19.51
C ILE A 151 16.43 9.25 20.14
N ALA A 152 15.88 10.39 20.53
CA ALA A 152 16.62 11.43 21.22
C ALA A 152 16.52 11.25 22.74
N PHE A 153 17.67 11.27 23.39
CA PHE A 153 17.88 11.21 24.84
C PHE A 153 18.54 12.51 25.33
N PRO A 154 17.81 13.62 25.48
CA PRO A 154 18.38 14.89 25.91
C PRO A 154 19.11 14.83 27.25
N ASN A 155 18.65 14.01 28.19
CA ASN A 155 19.24 13.90 29.52
C ASN A 155 20.70 13.36 29.49
N ILE A 156 21.02 12.48 28.55
CA ILE A 156 22.35 11.95 28.35
C ILE A 156 23.09 12.59 27.17
N GLY A 157 22.40 13.49 26.41
CA GLY A 157 22.96 14.20 25.26
C GLY A 157 23.23 13.33 24.05
N LYS A 158 22.41 12.31 23.80
CA LYS A 158 22.60 11.33 22.71
C LYS A 158 21.37 11.19 21.81
N LEU A 159 21.62 10.91 20.54
CA LEU A 159 20.63 10.53 19.55
C LEU A 159 21.01 9.18 18.96
N LEU A 160 20.16 8.19 19.13
CA LEU A 160 20.29 6.86 18.52
C LEU A 160 19.53 6.81 17.22
N LEU A 161 20.20 6.42 16.14
CA LEU A 161 19.63 6.12 14.83
C LEU A 161 19.81 4.63 14.56
N CYS A 162 18.77 3.89 14.21
CA CYS A 162 18.90 2.50 13.77
C CYS A 162 17.72 2.03 12.90
N SER A 163 17.93 0.94 12.16
CA SER A 163 16.94 0.34 11.27
C SER A 163 17.19 -1.14 11.08
N ASN A 164 16.14 -1.93 10.89
CA ASN A 164 16.24 -3.36 10.60
C ASN A 164 15.95 -3.73 9.13
N HIS A 165 15.70 -2.77 8.26
CA HIS A 165 15.35 -3.02 6.84
C HIS A 165 15.91 -1.99 5.86
N GLY A 166 16.86 -1.16 6.30
CA GLY A 166 17.62 -0.27 5.43
C GLY A 166 16.98 1.07 5.09
N SER A 167 15.77 1.38 5.52
CA SER A 167 15.12 2.66 5.21
C SER A 167 15.57 3.79 6.17
N LEU A 168 16.86 3.87 6.42
CA LEU A 168 17.50 4.96 7.17
C LEU A 168 18.97 5.11 6.77
N TYR A 169 19.32 6.30 6.35
CA TYR A 169 20.66 6.69 5.91
C TYR A 169 21.13 7.90 6.68
N TYR A 170 22.45 7.99 6.92
CA TYR A 170 23.06 9.20 7.44
C TYR A 170 24.31 9.56 6.64
N GLY A 171 24.69 10.84 6.67
CA GLY A 171 25.87 11.37 6.01
C GLY A 171 26.31 12.68 6.65
N LYS A 172 27.31 13.32 6.06
CA LYS A 172 27.87 14.59 6.54
C LYS A 172 27.88 15.65 5.45
N ILE A 173 27.68 16.90 5.88
CA ILE A 173 28.02 18.09 5.13
C ILE A 173 28.86 18.95 6.08
N ASN A 174 30.19 19.05 5.85
CA ASN A 174 31.14 19.62 6.79
C ASN A 174 30.97 18.97 8.19
N ASP A 175 30.68 19.77 9.22
CA ASP A 175 30.48 19.31 10.60
C ASP A 175 29.05 18.91 10.93
N LEU A 176 28.13 19.01 9.96
CA LEU A 176 26.74 18.60 10.16
C LEU A 176 26.58 17.10 9.93
N TYR A 177 25.93 16.45 10.88
CA TYR A 177 25.35 15.13 10.65
C TYR A 177 23.92 15.29 10.15
N ILE A 178 23.59 14.61 9.07
CA ILE A 178 22.28 14.64 8.45
C ILE A 178 21.81 13.21 8.21
N PHE A 179 20.55 12.92 8.51
CA PHE A 179 19.95 11.63 8.22
C PHE A 179 18.60 11.76 7.53
N SER A 180 18.20 10.73 6.79
CA SER A 180 16.90 10.65 6.12
C SER A 180 16.53 9.20 5.80
N SER A 181 15.25 8.97 5.57
CA SER A 181 14.71 7.65 5.22
C SER A 181 15.21 7.09 3.89
N GLU A 182 15.75 7.89 2.98
CA GLU A 182 16.22 7.43 1.66
C GLU A 182 17.58 8.04 1.29
N LYS A 183 18.43 7.24 0.65
CA LYS A 183 19.76 7.65 0.17
C LYS A 183 19.71 8.86 -0.77
N PHE A 184 18.75 8.87 -1.70
CA PHE A 184 18.56 9.95 -2.66
C PHE A 184 18.38 11.32 -1.99
N HIS A 185 17.71 11.38 -0.85
CA HIS A 185 17.49 12.64 -0.12
C HIS A 185 18.81 13.29 0.29
N LEU A 186 19.73 12.48 0.80
CA LEU A 186 21.06 12.95 1.23
C LEU A 186 21.93 13.35 0.05
N ILE A 187 21.93 12.57 -1.04
CA ILE A 187 22.64 12.90 -2.27
C ILE A 187 22.18 14.25 -2.82
N SER A 188 20.86 14.48 -2.84
CA SER A 188 20.28 15.70 -3.44
C SER A 188 20.56 16.99 -2.66
N ILE A 189 21.00 16.90 -1.42
CA ILE A 189 21.45 18.05 -0.62
C ILE A 189 22.98 18.18 -0.52
N GLY A 190 23.73 17.26 -1.16
CA GLY A 190 25.18 17.28 -1.22
C GLY A 190 25.89 16.63 -0.03
N CYS A 191 25.26 15.64 0.62
CA CYS A 191 25.93 14.84 1.67
C CYS A 191 27.02 13.96 1.09
N ASN A 192 28.11 13.87 1.84
CA ASN A 192 29.23 12.95 1.62
C ASN A 192 29.18 11.79 2.61
N ASN A 193 29.90 10.71 2.30
CA ASN A 193 30.05 9.53 3.18
C ASN A 193 28.70 8.98 3.66
N ILE A 194 27.75 8.82 2.72
CA ILE A 194 26.42 8.32 3.05
C ILE A 194 26.49 6.85 3.38
N GLN A 195 25.99 6.50 4.57
CA GLN A 195 25.93 5.12 5.08
C GLN A 195 24.48 4.70 5.32
N ASN A 196 24.19 3.43 5.03
CA ASN A 196 22.93 2.79 5.36
C ASN A 196 23.01 2.19 6.76
N LEU A 197 21.95 2.29 7.55
CA LEU A 197 21.85 1.74 8.90
C LEU A 197 21.12 0.39 8.95
N ASN A 198 21.15 -0.36 7.86
CA ASN A 198 20.50 -1.67 7.82
C ASN A 198 21.11 -2.65 8.82
N ASN A 199 20.32 -3.13 9.78
CA ASN A 199 20.74 -3.94 10.92
C ASN A 199 21.95 -3.36 11.68
N ASN A 200 22.04 -2.03 11.69
CA ASN A 200 23.12 -1.30 12.33
C ASN A 200 22.58 -0.04 13.02
N TYR A 201 23.41 0.59 13.81
CA TYR A 201 23.07 1.81 14.52
C TYR A 201 24.15 2.89 14.43
N LYS A 202 23.75 4.12 14.71
CA LYS A 202 24.63 5.28 14.86
C LYS A 202 24.21 6.09 16.07
N VAL A 203 25.16 6.40 16.94
CA VAL A 203 24.98 7.35 18.04
C VAL A 203 25.58 8.69 17.64
N LEU A 204 24.82 9.77 17.82
CA LEU A 204 25.25 11.14 17.60
C LEU A 204 25.15 11.94 18.89
N ASN A 205 26.06 12.89 19.10
CA ASN A 205 25.98 13.83 20.21
C ASN A 205 24.95 14.91 19.91
N ILE A 206 24.06 15.16 20.86
CA ILE A 206 23.08 16.25 20.83
C ILE A 206 23.23 17.10 22.11
N PRO A 207 22.70 18.33 22.17
CA PRO A 207 22.78 19.13 23.38
C PRO A 207 22.24 18.38 24.60
N LYS A 208 23.07 18.29 25.64
CA LYS A 208 22.69 17.68 26.94
C LYS A 208 21.96 18.71 27.79
N VAL A 209 20.78 18.37 28.23
CA VAL A 209 19.95 19.23 29.10
C VAL A 209 19.23 18.35 30.11
N VAL A 210 19.43 18.62 31.39
CA VAL A 210 18.65 17.98 32.46
C VAL A 210 17.24 18.58 32.43
N LEU A 211 16.32 17.85 31.83
CA LEU A 211 14.97 18.32 31.58
C LEU A 211 14.05 17.97 32.75
N LYS A 212 13.33 18.98 33.27
CA LYS A 212 12.11 18.73 34.03
C LYS A 212 10.95 18.40 33.06
N GLU A 213 10.81 19.12 31.94
CA GLU A 213 9.83 18.86 30.86
C GLU A 213 10.25 19.44 29.52
N ILE A 214 9.89 18.75 28.41
CA ILE A 214 9.99 19.29 27.05
C ILE A 214 8.66 19.96 26.70
N SER A 215 8.70 21.20 26.23
CA SER A 215 7.48 21.90 25.80
C SER A 215 6.88 21.24 24.55
N VAL A 216 5.58 20.96 24.59
CA VAL A 216 4.84 20.36 23.46
C VAL A 216 3.79 21.34 22.94
N LYS A 217 3.81 21.60 21.63
CA LYS A 217 2.79 22.39 20.93
C LYS A 217 2.07 21.53 19.90
N ASN A 218 0.75 21.44 20.01
CA ASN A 218 -0.09 20.64 19.10
C ASN A 218 -0.96 21.57 18.23
N TYR A 219 -0.89 21.38 16.90
CA TYR A 219 -1.80 22.01 15.94
C TYR A 219 -2.81 20.95 15.48
N LYS A 220 -4.00 20.95 16.09
CA LYS A 220 -5.09 20.05 15.74
C LYS A 220 -5.96 20.65 14.63
N VAL A 221 -6.51 19.78 13.78
CA VAL A 221 -7.48 20.14 12.74
C VAL A 221 -8.62 19.13 12.80
N ASN A 222 -9.85 19.61 12.69
CA ASN A 222 -11.00 18.73 12.61
C ASN A 222 -11.06 18.10 11.23
N ARG A 223 -10.98 16.77 11.14
CA ARG A 223 -11.00 16.01 9.88
C ARG A 223 -11.72 14.68 10.04
N THR A 224 -12.12 14.08 8.90
CA THR A 224 -12.66 12.72 8.87
C THR A 224 -11.60 11.72 9.37
N ALA A 225 -12.04 10.70 10.07
CA ALA A 225 -11.17 9.63 10.56
C ALA A 225 -10.38 8.99 9.39
N LEU A 226 -9.07 8.81 9.59
CA LEU A 226 -8.19 8.21 8.59
C LEU A 226 -8.06 6.69 8.76
N VAL A 227 -8.39 6.20 9.95
CA VAL A 227 -8.37 4.78 10.31
C VAL A 227 -9.78 4.38 10.73
N PRO A 228 -10.28 3.20 10.32
CA PRO A 228 -11.59 2.71 10.75
C PRO A 228 -11.57 2.38 12.25
N ASN A 229 -12.72 2.55 12.91
CA ASN A 229 -12.87 2.21 14.34
C ASN A 229 -13.05 0.71 14.60
N ASN A 230 -13.30 -0.07 13.54
CA ASN A 230 -13.57 -1.51 13.60
C ASN A 230 -14.74 -1.88 14.55
N ASN A 231 -15.74 -1.01 14.64
CA ASN A 231 -16.95 -1.26 15.43
C ASN A 231 -17.97 -2.00 14.56
N PHE A 232 -17.82 -3.32 14.45
CA PHE A 232 -18.69 -4.16 13.64
C PHE A 232 -20.03 -4.42 14.38
N LYS A 233 -21.14 -4.36 13.63
CA LYS A 233 -22.49 -4.54 14.15
C LYS A 233 -23.19 -5.69 13.41
N LEU A 234 -23.62 -6.70 14.15
CA LEU A 234 -24.32 -7.85 13.57
C LEU A 234 -25.57 -7.43 12.77
N GLU A 235 -26.29 -6.39 13.22
CA GLU A 235 -27.46 -5.85 12.53
C GLU A 235 -27.15 -5.21 11.16
N GLU A 236 -25.91 -4.82 10.91
CA GLU A 236 -25.44 -4.33 9.61
C GLU A 236 -25.04 -5.49 8.70
N GLU A 237 -24.38 -6.51 9.24
CA GLU A 237 -24.01 -7.71 8.49
C GLU A 237 -25.24 -8.43 7.91
N VAL A 238 -26.34 -8.45 8.68
CA VAL A 238 -27.61 -9.07 8.24
C VAL A 238 -28.23 -8.37 7.02
N LEU A 239 -27.87 -7.11 6.76
CA LEU A 239 -28.34 -6.38 5.56
C LEU A 239 -27.64 -6.81 4.29
N LEU A 240 -26.46 -7.42 4.38
CA LEU A 240 -25.80 -7.96 3.20
C LEU A 240 -26.66 -9.06 2.58
N MET A 241 -26.67 -9.11 1.26
CA MET A 241 -27.58 -9.93 0.50
C MET A 241 -27.63 -11.38 0.97
N LYS A 242 -28.81 -11.87 1.28
CA LYS A 242 -29.07 -13.25 1.72
C LYS A 242 -29.33 -14.19 0.56
N ASP A 243 -29.93 -13.69 -0.53
CA ASP A 243 -30.32 -14.48 -1.67
C ASP A 243 -29.13 -14.80 -2.57
N LYS A 244 -28.92 -16.09 -2.86
CA LYS A 244 -27.92 -16.48 -3.83
C LYS A 244 -28.39 -16.17 -5.25
N PRO A 245 -27.59 -15.49 -6.07
CA PRO A 245 -27.94 -15.25 -7.47
C PRO A 245 -28.15 -16.57 -8.22
N LYS A 246 -29.28 -16.67 -8.91
CA LYS A 246 -29.58 -17.81 -9.79
C LYS A 246 -29.01 -17.50 -11.17
N VAL A 247 -27.85 -18.06 -11.48
CA VAL A 247 -27.15 -17.86 -12.75
C VAL A 247 -26.92 -19.18 -13.48
N VAL A 248 -27.15 -19.19 -14.79
CA VAL A 248 -26.74 -20.29 -15.66
C VAL A 248 -25.26 -20.09 -16.02
N ARG A 249 -24.44 -21.12 -15.78
CA ARG A 249 -22.98 -21.06 -15.96
C ARG A 249 -22.52 -21.90 -17.13
N CYS A 250 -21.42 -21.50 -17.74
CA CYS A 250 -20.75 -22.28 -18.77
C CYS A 250 -20.45 -23.71 -18.32
N ASN A 251 -20.71 -24.69 -19.20
CA ASN A 251 -20.45 -26.09 -18.92
C ASN A 251 -18.95 -26.44 -18.83
N LYS A 252 -18.06 -25.62 -19.42
CA LYS A 252 -16.60 -25.81 -19.41
C LYS A 252 -15.90 -24.99 -18.34
N CYS A 253 -16.26 -23.70 -18.11
CA CYS A 253 -15.72 -22.85 -17.04
C CYS A 253 -16.82 -22.44 -16.06
N LEU A 254 -16.66 -21.30 -15.35
CA LEU A 254 -17.60 -20.86 -14.31
C LEU A 254 -18.34 -19.56 -14.70
N LEU A 255 -18.06 -18.96 -15.87
CA LEU A 255 -18.65 -17.68 -16.24
C LEU A 255 -20.17 -17.79 -16.41
N PRO A 256 -20.96 -16.89 -15.78
CA PRO A 256 -22.41 -16.91 -15.84
C PRO A 256 -22.95 -16.22 -17.10
N HIS A 257 -24.23 -16.48 -17.44
CA HIS A 257 -24.94 -15.86 -18.56
C HIS A 257 -25.02 -14.33 -18.47
N THR A 258 -24.88 -13.77 -17.28
CA THR A 258 -24.84 -12.33 -17.02
C THR A 258 -23.50 -11.67 -17.33
N PHE A 259 -22.48 -12.47 -17.71
CA PHE A 259 -21.17 -11.95 -18.03
C PHE A 259 -21.21 -11.14 -19.33
N PRO A 260 -20.61 -9.95 -19.42
CA PRO A 260 -20.71 -9.09 -20.60
C PRO A 260 -20.25 -9.79 -21.88
N PHE A 261 -21.01 -9.65 -22.95
CA PHE A 261 -20.73 -10.24 -24.27
C PHE A 261 -20.57 -11.76 -24.27
N ILE A 262 -21.11 -12.46 -23.27
CA ILE A 262 -21.10 -13.92 -23.26
C ILE A 262 -22.15 -14.48 -24.23
N SER A 263 -21.80 -15.53 -24.94
CA SER A 263 -22.72 -16.37 -25.71
C SER A 263 -22.34 -17.83 -25.51
N PHE A 264 -23.31 -18.74 -25.62
CA PHE A 264 -23.12 -20.16 -25.46
C PHE A 264 -23.43 -20.88 -26.77
N ASN A 265 -22.67 -21.93 -27.08
CA ASN A 265 -23.00 -22.86 -28.15
C ASN A 265 -24.07 -23.88 -27.70
N SER A 266 -24.44 -24.82 -28.59
CA SER A 266 -25.43 -25.89 -28.29
C SER A 266 -25.02 -26.82 -27.14
N GLU A 267 -23.74 -26.89 -26.81
CA GLU A 267 -23.21 -27.68 -25.69
C GLU A 267 -23.16 -26.89 -24.38
N GLY A 268 -23.61 -25.62 -24.36
CA GLY A 268 -23.54 -24.73 -23.22
C GLY A 268 -22.13 -24.22 -22.91
N ILE A 269 -21.22 -24.28 -23.88
CA ILE A 269 -19.84 -23.77 -23.75
C ILE A 269 -19.79 -22.31 -24.21
N CYS A 270 -19.22 -21.43 -23.35
CA CYS A 270 -19.17 -20.00 -23.65
C CYS A 270 -18.09 -19.65 -24.69
N ASN A 271 -18.32 -18.54 -25.41
CA ASN A 271 -17.39 -17.96 -26.38
C ASN A 271 -16.00 -17.64 -25.76
N TYR A 272 -15.93 -17.32 -24.47
CA TYR A 272 -14.65 -17.14 -23.74
C TYR A 272 -13.85 -18.44 -23.62
N CYS A 273 -14.52 -19.60 -23.57
CA CYS A 273 -13.86 -20.90 -23.60
C CYS A 273 -13.50 -21.36 -25.00
N ILE A 274 -14.32 -21.02 -26.00
CA ILE A 274 -14.09 -21.36 -27.41
C ILE A 274 -12.88 -20.61 -27.96
N ASN A 275 -12.78 -19.31 -27.64
CA ASN A 275 -11.69 -18.45 -28.10
C ASN A 275 -10.46 -18.47 -27.16
N HIS A 276 -10.48 -19.28 -26.10
CA HIS A 276 -9.36 -19.34 -25.17
C HIS A 276 -8.16 -20.01 -25.83
N LYS A 277 -7.08 -19.27 -25.95
CA LYS A 277 -5.78 -19.82 -26.28
C LYS A 277 -5.05 -20.15 -24.97
N LYS A 278 -4.72 -21.42 -24.75
CA LYS A 278 -3.90 -21.79 -23.59
C LYS A 278 -2.68 -20.88 -23.54
N LYS A 279 -2.39 -20.34 -22.37
CA LYS A 279 -1.19 -19.54 -22.20
C LYS A 279 0.01 -20.37 -22.59
N SER A 280 0.92 -19.76 -23.33
CA SER A 280 2.14 -20.41 -23.81
C SER A 280 2.86 -21.08 -22.63
N LYS A 281 3.59 -22.18 -22.91
CA LYS A 281 4.49 -22.80 -21.94
C LYS A 281 5.34 -21.71 -21.27
N LEU A 282 5.63 -21.92 -19.98
CA LEU A 282 6.54 -21.04 -19.25
C LEU A 282 7.81 -20.78 -20.10
N LYS A 283 8.26 -19.54 -20.12
CA LYS A 283 9.51 -19.19 -20.76
C LYS A 283 10.67 -19.90 -20.05
N PRO A 284 11.75 -20.24 -20.77
CA PRO A 284 12.94 -20.84 -20.16
C PRO A 284 13.52 -19.93 -19.08
N LYS A 285 13.83 -20.48 -17.91
CA LYS A 285 14.44 -19.71 -16.81
C LYS A 285 15.78 -19.11 -17.19
N GLU A 286 16.51 -19.79 -18.05
CA GLU A 286 17.81 -19.36 -18.60
C GLU A 286 17.72 -18.03 -19.36
N GLU A 287 16.57 -17.77 -20.00
CA GLU A 287 16.31 -16.48 -20.64
C GLU A 287 16.25 -15.36 -19.60
N LEU A 288 15.52 -15.59 -18.49
CA LEU A 288 15.44 -14.62 -17.41
C LEU A 288 16.82 -14.41 -16.77
N TYR A 289 17.57 -15.46 -16.46
CA TYR A 289 18.92 -15.31 -15.90
C TYR A 289 19.81 -14.44 -16.79
N ARG A 290 19.84 -14.67 -18.11
CA ARG A 290 20.60 -13.84 -19.07
C ARG A 290 20.15 -12.38 -19.09
N ILE A 291 18.85 -12.12 -18.88
CA ILE A 291 18.34 -10.77 -18.78
C ILE A 291 18.82 -10.13 -17.48
N LEU A 292 18.65 -10.81 -16.35
CA LEU A 292 18.99 -10.28 -15.03
C LEU A 292 20.48 -9.96 -14.87
N ASP A 293 21.36 -10.79 -15.46
CA ASP A 293 22.82 -10.60 -15.39
C ASP A 293 23.28 -9.26 -15.97
N LYS A 294 22.52 -8.68 -16.90
CA LYS A 294 22.80 -7.34 -17.45
C LYS A 294 22.56 -6.20 -16.45
N TYR A 295 21.79 -6.46 -15.39
CA TYR A 295 21.37 -5.44 -14.43
C TYR A 295 22.01 -5.63 -13.06
N ARG A 296 22.68 -6.77 -12.80
CA ARG A 296 23.33 -7.05 -11.50
C ARG A 296 24.39 -6.01 -11.17
N LYS A 297 24.35 -5.55 -9.93
CA LYS A 297 25.33 -4.62 -9.38
C LYS A 297 26.02 -5.21 -8.17
N LYS A 298 27.31 -4.94 -8.00
CA LYS A 298 28.13 -5.58 -6.96
C LYS A 298 27.69 -5.24 -5.54
N ASN A 299 27.42 -3.96 -5.25
CA ASN A 299 27.11 -3.47 -3.90
C ASN A 299 25.97 -2.46 -3.87
N GLU A 300 25.09 -2.49 -4.86
CA GLU A 300 23.94 -1.60 -4.98
C GLU A 300 22.68 -2.40 -5.29
N ASP A 301 21.54 -1.75 -5.11
CA ASP A 301 20.26 -2.30 -5.52
C ASP A 301 20.19 -2.36 -7.05
N ASP A 302 19.75 -3.48 -7.58
CA ASP A 302 19.81 -3.79 -9.01
C ASP A 302 18.44 -3.84 -9.69
N CYS A 303 17.37 -3.96 -8.93
CA CYS A 303 16.00 -3.95 -9.45
C CYS A 303 15.01 -3.27 -8.49
N ILE A 304 13.85 -2.89 -9.04
CA ILE A 304 12.70 -2.43 -8.27
C ILE A 304 11.58 -3.45 -8.38
N VAL A 305 10.90 -3.71 -7.26
CA VAL A 305 9.76 -4.62 -7.20
C VAL A 305 8.54 -3.87 -6.69
N PRO A 306 7.50 -3.70 -7.53
CA PRO A 306 6.21 -3.22 -7.09
C PRO A 306 5.63 -4.17 -6.04
N PHE A 307 5.33 -3.64 -4.85
CA PHE A 307 5.01 -4.47 -3.71
C PHE A 307 3.75 -3.97 -2.99
N SER A 308 2.72 -4.81 -2.98
CA SER A 308 1.42 -4.49 -2.36
C SER A 308 1.17 -5.22 -1.04
N GLY A 309 2.07 -6.13 -0.64
CA GLY A 309 1.84 -7.04 0.49
C GLY A 309 0.81 -8.13 0.23
N GLY A 310 0.26 -8.17 -0.99
CA GLY A 310 -0.63 -9.24 -1.43
C GLY A 310 0.14 -10.52 -1.77
N ARG A 311 -0.57 -11.64 -1.82
CA ARG A 311 -0.05 -13.00 -2.04
C ARG A 311 0.97 -13.08 -3.18
N ASP A 312 0.55 -12.69 -4.37
CA ASP A 312 1.35 -12.92 -5.59
C ASP A 312 2.62 -12.06 -5.62
N SER A 313 2.55 -10.79 -5.18
CA SER A 313 3.72 -9.92 -5.11
C SER A 313 4.70 -10.33 -4.00
N SER A 314 4.20 -10.90 -2.90
CA SER A 314 5.03 -11.38 -1.79
C SER A 314 5.83 -12.60 -2.18
N TYR A 315 5.20 -13.58 -2.85
CA TYR A 315 5.91 -14.76 -3.31
C TYR A 315 6.88 -14.45 -4.46
N ALA A 316 6.52 -13.56 -5.38
CA ALA A 316 7.46 -13.10 -6.40
C ALA A 316 8.69 -12.44 -5.78
N LEU A 317 8.52 -11.64 -4.73
CA LEU A 317 9.64 -11.04 -3.99
C LEU A 317 10.52 -12.12 -3.33
N HIS A 318 9.91 -13.16 -2.73
CA HIS A 318 10.63 -14.33 -2.23
C HIS A 318 11.51 -14.97 -3.33
N LEU A 319 10.96 -15.22 -4.52
CA LEU A 319 11.72 -15.78 -5.65
C LEU A 319 12.85 -14.85 -6.11
N ILE A 320 12.59 -13.56 -6.21
CA ILE A 320 13.58 -12.55 -6.65
C ILE A 320 14.79 -12.53 -5.71
N VAL A 321 14.56 -12.61 -4.41
CA VAL A 321 15.65 -12.55 -3.42
C VAL A 321 16.30 -13.92 -3.21
N ASN A 322 15.49 -14.93 -2.89
CA ASN A 322 16.01 -16.22 -2.43
C ASN A 322 16.44 -17.13 -3.59
N THR A 323 15.77 -17.05 -4.75
CA THR A 323 16.09 -17.89 -5.90
C THR A 323 16.94 -17.17 -6.93
N LEU A 324 16.54 -15.97 -7.33
CA LEU A 324 17.24 -15.19 -8.36
C LEU A 324 18.43 -14.41 -7.80
N LYS A 325 18.57 -14.32 -6.47
CA LYS A 325 19.66 -13.62 -5.78
C LYS A 325 19.85 -12.16 -6.25
N MET A 326 18.74 -11.49 -6.59
CA MET A 326 18.73 -10.06 -6.88
C MET A 326 18.65 -9.25 -5.58
N LYS A 327 19.06 -7.99 -5.67
CA LYS A 327 19.02 -7.00 -4.57
C LYS A 327 17.95 -5.95 -4.86
N PRO A 328 16.68 -6.22 -4.55
CA PRO A 328 15.60 -5.30 -4.86
C PRO A 328 15.47 -4.17 -3.85
N ILE A 329 15.01 -3.01 -4.33
CA ILE A 329 14.20 -2.08 -3.54
C ILE A 329 12.74 -2.40 -3.82
N THR A 330 11.91 -2.52 -2.79
CA THR A 330 10.46 -2.62 -2.99
C THR A 330 9.82 -1.24 -3.04
N TYR A 331 8.76 -1.12 -3.83
CA TYR A 331 8.03 0.12 -4.01
C TYR A 331 6.54 -0.10 -3.76
N THR A 332 5.96 0.71 -2.88
CA THR A 332 4.53 0.71 -2.57
C THR A 332 3.94 2.10 -2.78
N TYR A 333 2.80 2.17 -3.47
CA TYR A 333 2.00 3.39 -3.56
C TYR A 333 0.76 3.26 -2.67
N ASP A 334 0.76 3.99 -1.56
CA ASP A 334 -0.41 4.03 -0.68
C ASP A 334 -1.31 5.21 -1.09
N TRP A 335 -2.42 4.86 -1.69
CA TRP A 335 -3.43 5.81 -2.15
C TRP A 335 -4.62 5.96 -1.19
N GLY A 336 -4.49 5.37 0.02
CA GLY A 336 -5.44 5.48 1.11
C GLY A 336 -6.44 4.35 1.23
N MET A 337 -6.32 3.31 0.40
CA MET A 337 -7.21 2.14 0.39
C MET A 337 -6.46 0.82 0.59
N THR A 338 -5.19 0.85 0.95
CA THR A 338 -4.47 -0.34 1.42
C THR A 338 -5.01 -0.74 2.78
N SER A 339 -5.39 -2.01 2.97
CA SER A 339 -5.86 -2.51 4.25
C SER A 339 -4.73 -2.59 5.28
N ASP A 340 -5.08 -2.65 6.56
CA ASP A 340 -4.09 -2.81 7.64
C ASP A 340 -3.36 -4.14 7.54
N ILE A 341 -4.05 -5.22 7.15
CA ILE A 341 -3.45 -6.52 6.86
C ILE A 341 -2.39 -6.39 5.75
N GLY A 342 -2.72 -5.70 4.65
CA GLY A 342 -1.78 -5.46 3.56
C GLY A 342 -0.53 -4.73 4.03
N ARG A 343 -0.68 -3.69 4.85
CA ARG A 343 0.45 -2.94 5.43
C ARG A 343 1.30 -3.78 6.38
N ARG A 344 0.66 -4.60 7.25
CA ARG A 344 1.39 -5.51 8.14
C ARG A 344 2.14 -6.59 7.35
N ASN A 345 1.55 -7.14 6.31
CA ASN A 345 2.21 -8.10 5.44
C ASN A 345 3.39 -7.51 4.66
N ILE A 346 3.28 -6.27 4.17
CA ILE A 346 4.44 -5.53 3.63
C ILE A 346 5.56 -5.49 4.66
N SER A 347 5.23 -5.11 5.88
CA SER A 347 6.21 -4.96 6.96
C SER A 347 6.89 -6.29 7.31
N ARG A 348 6.12 -7.38 7.48
CA ARG A 348 6.66 -8.72 7.77
C ARG A 348 7.62 -9.22 6.70
N VAL A 349 7.18 -9.18 5.44
CA VAL A 349 7.98 -9.71 4.33
C VAL A 349 9.25 -8.89 4.12
N CYS A 350 9.17 -7.56 4.15
CA CYS A 350 10.35 -6.70 4.01
C CYS A 350 11.35 -6.87 5.15
N ALA A 351 10.87 -6.98 6.40
CA ALA A 351 11.74 -7.22 7.55
C ALA A 351 12.45 -8.58 7.45
N LYS A 352 11.70 -9.65 7.13
CA LYS A 352 12.25 -11.01 7.03
C LYS A 352 13.27 -11.16 5.90
N LEU A 353 13.05 -10.47 4.78
CA LEU A 353 13.97 -10.46 3.65
C LEU A 353 15.07 -9.40 3.78
N ASN A 354 15.00 -8.55 4.79
CA ASN A 354 15.94 -7.46 5.01
C ASN A 354 16.05 -6.49 3.82
N ILE A 355 14.89 -6.02 3.34
CA ILE A 355 14.76 -5.20 2.12
C ILE A 355 14.12 -3.86 2.43
N GLU A 356 14.70 -2.80 1.85
CA GLU A 356 14.12 -1.46 1.89
C GLU A 356 12.78 -1.40 1.14
N ASN A 357 11.78 -0.78 1.79
CA ASN A 357 10.51 -0.44 1.14
C ASN A 357 10.35 1.08 1.03
N ILE A 358 10.28 1.56 -0.21
CA ILE A 358 9.97 2.96 -0.50
C ILE A 358 8.46 3.10 -0.67
N ILE A 359 7.82 3.75 0.31
CA ILE A 359 6.40 4.09 0.21
C ILE A 359 6.24 5.53 -0.27
N VAL A 360 5.42 5.68 -1.30
CA VAL A 360 4.91 6.96 -1.76
C VAL A 360 3.44 7.06 -1.37
N SER A 361 3.10 8.02 -0.53
CA SER A 361 1.73 8.27 -0.09
C SER A 361 1.07 9.35 -0.93
N ALA A 362 -0.19 9.10 -1.32
CA ALA A 362 -1.05 10.16 -1.84
C ALA A 362 -1.49 11.12 -0.71
N ASP A 363 -2.14 12.22 -1.07
CA ASP A 363 -3.03 12.94 -0.18
C ASP A 363 -4.29 12.09 0.03
N ILE A 364 -4.29 11.32 1.13
CA ILE A 364 -5.31 10.29 1.40
C ILE A 364 -6.69 10.92 1.56
N GLU A 365 -6.80 12.03 2.26
CA GLU A 365 -8.07 12.71 2.47
C GLU A 365 -8.67 13.18 1.13
N TYR A 366 -7.84 13.76 0.26
CA TYR A 366 -8.25 14.17 -1.09
C TYR A 366 -8.70 12.97 -1.95
N LYS A 367 -7.96 11.86 -1.92
CA LYS A 367 -8.31 10.63 -2.65
C LYS A 367 -9.65 10.06 -2.19
N ARG A 368 -9.83 9.89 -0.88
CA ARG A 368 -11.08 9.38 -0.30
C ARG A 368 -12.27 10.29 -0.61
N LYS A 369 -12.08 11.60 -0.58
CA LYS A 369 -13.11 12.57 -0.98
C LYS A 369 -13.52 12.41 -2.45
N ASN A 370 -12.59 12.14 -3.35
CA ASN A 370 -12.90 11.88 -4.77
C ASN A 370 -13.62 10.54 -4.95
N ILE A 371 -13.21 9.49 -4.24
CA ILE A 371 -13.89 8.18 -4.25
C ILE A 371 -15.32 8.33 -3.73
N LYS A 372 -15.50 9.01 -2.59
CA LYS A 372 -16.84 9.31 -2.03
C LYS A 372 -17.75 9.99 -3.04
N LYS A 373 -17.26 11.00 -3.79
CA LYS A 373 -18.03 11.67 -4.84
C LYS A 373 -18.49 10.70 -5.92
N ASN A 374 -17.63 9.77 -6.33
CA ASN A 374 -17.97 8.78 -7.35
C ASN A 374 -18.99 7.76 -6.84
N ILE A 375 -18.89 7.32 -5.58
CA ILE A 375 -19.90 6.44 -4.98
C ILE A 375 -21.24 7.15 -4.88
N LEU A 376 -21.29 8.38 -4.37
CA LEU A 376 -22.52 9.16 -4.29
C LEU A 376 -23.15 9.43 -5.66
N ALA A 377 -22.34 9.61 -6.71
CA ALA A 377 -22.83 9.69 -8.08
C ALA A 377 -23.42 8.34 -8.52
N TRP A 378 -22.74 7.23 -8.21
CA TRP A 378 -23.19 5.89 -8.57
C TRP A 378 -24.51 5.53 -7.89
N LEU A 379 -24.70 5.86 -6.62
CA LEU A 379 -25.94 5.59 -5.88
C LEU A 379 -27.17 6.27 -6.50
N LYS A 380 -26.99 7.41 -7.19
CA LYS A 380 -28.10 8.07 -7.92
C LYS A 380 -28.53 7.30 -9.16
N ARG A 381 -27.62 6.60 -9.81
CA ARG A 381 -27.86 5.80 -11.00
C ARG A 381 -26.85 4.66 -11.07
N PRO A 382 -27.15 3.52 -10.41
CA PRO A 382 -26.29 2.36 -10.40
C PRO A 382 -25.99 1.85 -11.82
N HIS A 383 -24.68 1.68 -12.13
CA HIS A 383 -24.24 1.15 -13.42
C HIS A 383 -22.91 0.39 -13.24
N LEU A 384 -22.89 -0.92 -13.57
CA LEU A 384 -21.75 -1.80 -13.31
C LEU A 384 -20.45 -1.34 -13.98
N GLY A 385 -20.52 -0.75 -15.16
CA GLY A 385 -19.34 -0.22 -15.86
C GLY A 385 -18.69 0.99 -15.19
N MET A 386 -19.39 1.67 -14.27
CA MET A 386 -18.88 2.86 -13.58
C MET A 386 -18.22 2.54 -12.21
N VAL A 387 -18.32 1.30 -11.76
CA VAL A 387 -17.72 0.84 -10.47
C VAL A 387 -16.20 1.01 -10.46
N ASN A 388 -15.54 0.92 -11.60
CA ASN A 388 -14.08 1.16 -11.70
C ASN A 388 -13.65 2.58 -11.33
N LEU A 389 -14.57 3.56 -11.22
CA LEU A 389 -14.27 4.90 -10.72
C LEU A 389 -14.08 4.96 -9.20
N PHE A 390 -14.42 3.90 -8.48
CA PHE A 390 -14.19 3.80 -7.02
C PHE A 390 -12.71 3.59 -6.67
N THR A 391 -11.88 3.34 -7.68
CA THR A 391 -10.41 3.27 -7.55
C THR A 391 -9.72 4.48 -8.21
N ALA A 392 -10.38 5.65 -8.25
CA ALA A 392 -9.82 6.85 -8.86
C ALA A 392 -8.46 7.23 -8.25
N GLY A 393 -7.46 7.33 -9.10
CA GLY A 393 -6.10 7.72 -8.70
C GLY A 393 -5.16 6.59 -8.26
N ASP A 394 -5.61 5.34 -8.20
CA ASP A 394 -4.75 4.18 -7.96
C ASP A 394 -3.65 4.04 -9.03
N LYS A 395 -3.95 4.39 -10.29
CA LYS A 395 -3.04 4.30 -11.43
C LYS A 395 -1.87 5.29 -11.38
N HIS A 396 -1.85 6.26 -10.47
CA HIS A 396 -0.66 7.08 -10.22
C HIS A 396 0.55 6.26 -9.76
N PHE A 397 0.34 5.03 -9.34
CA PHE A 397 1.36 4.04 -9.11
C PHE A 397 2.43 4.02 -10.23
N TYR A 398 2.01 4.02 -11.50
CA TYR A 398 2.92 4.01 -12.66
C TYR A 398 3.75 5.29 -12.83
N LYS A 399 3.24 6.42 -12.36
CA LYS A 399 3.98 7.69 -12.33
C LYS A 399 5.10 7.65 -11.29
N HIS A 400 4.77 7.19 -10.10
CA HIS A 400 5.67 7.25 -8.97
C HIS A 400 6.78 6.21 -9.05
N ILE A 401 6.52 5.02 -9.59
CA ILE A 401 7.55 4.00 -9.74
C ILE A 401 8.68 4.46 -10.66
N GLU A 402 8.36 5.14 -11.78
CA GLU A 402 9.39 5.68 -12.68
C GLU A 402 10.23 6.77 -12.01
N LYS A 403 9.63 7.55 -11.13
CA LYS A 403 10.36 8.52 -10.31
C LYS A 403 11.32 7.83 -9.34
N VAL A 404 10.87 6.79 -8.64
CA VAL A 404 11.69 6.02 -7.67
C VAL A 404 12.83 5.31 -8.40
N LYS A 405 12.58 4.68 -9.56
CA LYS A 405 13.61 4.08 -10.43
C LYS A 405 14.72 5.08 -10.75
N LYS A 406 14.33 6.27 -11.22
CA LYS A 406 15.29 7.33 -11.58
C LYS A 406 16.09 7.82 -10.36
N GLN A 407 15.43 7.99 -9.21
CA GLN A 407 16.07 8.46 -7.98
C GLN A 407 17.13 7.49 -7.45
N ASN A 408 16.93 6.18 -7.65
CA ASN A 408 17.81 5.11 -7.19
C ASN A 408 18.70 4.53 -8.30
N ASN A 409 18.72 5.16 -9.49
CA ASN A 409 19.50 4.69 -10.64
C ASN A 409 19.23 3.21 -10.97
N ILE A 410 17.96 2.79 -10.90
CA ILE A 410 17.51 1.42 -11.20
C ILE A 410 16.74 1.43 -12.52
N LYS A 411 17.07 0.49 -13.41
CA LYS A 411 16.35 0.31 -14.69
C LYS A 411 15.36 -0.85 -14.63
N LEU A 412 15.80 -1.99 -14.10
CA LEU A 412 15.04 -3.24 -14.08
C LEU A 412 13.84 -3.17 -13.14
N ASN A 413 12.68 -3.61 -13.65
CA ASN A 413 11.43 -3.67 -12.91
C ASN A 413 10.86 -5.10 -12.98
N LEU A 414 10.75 -5.78 -11.83
CA LEU A 414 10.30 -7.17 -11.72
C LEU A 414 8.92 -7.22 -11.04
N TRP A 415 7.95 -7.82 -11.73
CA TRP A 415 6.56 -7.87 -11.31
C TRP A 415 6.11 -9.26 -10.89
N GLY A 416 5.44 -9.35 -9.73
CA GLY A 416 4.70 -10.52 -9.27
C GLY A 416 3.21 -10.37 -9.56
N TYR A 417 2.80 -10.62 -10.80
CA TYR A 417 1.41 -10.52 -11.24
C TYR A 417 0.87 -11.88 -11.64
N SER A 418 -0.24 -12.32 -11.03
CA SER A 418 -0.84 -13.61 -11.34
C SER A 418 -1.28 -13.70 -12.81
N PRO A 419 -0.97 -14.80 -13.50
CA PRO A 419 -1.40 -15.01 -14.89
C PRO A 419 -2.91 -15.21 -15.02
N TYR A 420 -3.63 -15.48 -13.93
CA TYR A 420 -5.08 -15.74 -13.91
C TYR A 420 -5.91 -14.49 -13.61
N GLU A 421 -5.27 -13.37 -13.26
CA GLU A 421 -5.95 -12.13 -12.90
C GLU A 421 -6.31 -11.31 -14.16
N VAL A 422 -7.33 -11.73 -14.88
CA VAL A 422 -7.85 -11.05 -16.08
C VAL A 422 -9.30 -10.65 -15.83
N THR A 423 -9.63 -9.37 -15.95
CA THR A 423 -10.92 -8.80 -15.58
C THR A 423 -11.60 -8.05 -16.74
N HIS A 424 -11.88 -8.75 -17.84
CA HIS A 424 -12.52 -8.16 -19.03
C HIS A 424 -13.92 -7.58 -18.76
N PHE A 425 -14.64 -8.12 -17.80
CA PHE A 425 -16.02 -7.71 -17.52
C PHE A 425 -16.15 -6.25 -17.08
N LYS A 426 -15.16 -5.68 -16.44
CA LYS A 426 -15.20 -4.29 -15.97
C LYS A 426 -15.34 -3.30 -17.12
N SER A 427 -14.65 -3.52 -18.23
CA SER A 427 -14.82 -2.75 -19.47
C SER A 427 -16.02 -3.21 -20.27
N GLY A 428 -16.36 -4.49 -20.19
CA GLY A 428 -17.53 -5.09 -20.84
C GLY A 428 -18.83 -4.43 -20.41
N PHE A 429 -19.01 -4.18 -19.13
CA PHE A 429 -20.20 -3.45 -18.63
C PHE A 429 -20.30 -1.99 -19.09
N LEU A 430 -19.23 -1.39 -19.60
CA LEU A 430 -19.27 -0.11 -20.30
C LEU A 430 -19.66 -0.23 -21.78
N GLY A 431 -19.84 -1.46 -22.29
CA GLY A 431 -20.12 -1.72 -23.69
C GLY A 431 -18.87 -1.87 -24.56
N TYR A 432 -17.69 -2.12 -23.94
CA TYR A 432 -16.47 -2.41 -24.67
C TYR A 432 -16.32 -3.94 -24.86
N PRO A 433 -16.33 -4.44 -26.12
CA PRO A 433 -16.27 -5.88 -26.37
C PRO A 433 -14.91 -6.47 -25.96
N PRO A 434 -14.86 -7.76 -25.60
CA PRO A 434 -13.60 -8.44 -25.30
C PRO A 434 -12.72 -8.53 -26.56
N ASP A 435 -11.42 -8.39 -26.33
CA ASP A 435 -10.41 -8.72 -27.34
C ASP A 435 -9.70 -9.99 -26.85
N PHE A 436 -9.96 -11.13 -27.49
CA PHE A 436 -9.42 -12.42 -27.08
C PHE A 436 -7.92 -12.56 -27.36
N GLU A 437 -7.33 -11.62 -28.10
CA GLU A 437 -5.89 -11.59 -28.37
C GLU A 437 -5.13 -10.73 -27.34
N LEU A 438 -5.84 -9.90 -26.59
CA LEU A 438 -5.25 -8.94 -25.68
C LEU A 438 -5.74 -9.16 -24.25
N ASP A 439 -4.80 -9.25 -23.31
CA ASP A 439 -5.12 -9.38 -21.89
C ASP A 439 -5.78 -8.13 -21.31
N ARG A 440 -5.50 -6.93 -21.86
CA ARG A 440 -6.02 -5.65 -21.34
C ARG A 440 -6.33 -4.65 -22.45
N VAL A 441 -7.58 -4.22 -22.49
CA VAL A 441 -8.13 -3.27 -23.47
C VAL A 441 -7.32 -1.97 -23.60
N TYR A 442 -6.91 -1.39 -22.48
CA TYR A 442 -6.27 -0.07 -22.45
C TYR A 442 -4.73 -0.14 -22.40
N SER A 443 -4.15 -1.28 -22.67
CA SER A 443 -2.69 -1.44 -22.76
C SER A 443 -2.16 -1.24 -24.18
N TYR A 444 -3.03 -1.18 -25.18
CA TYR A 444 -2.65 -1.27 -26.59
C TYR A 444 -3.38 -0.26 -27.46
N GLY A 445 -2.68 0.81 -27.83
CA GLY A 445 -3.09 1.73 -28.88
C GLY A 445 -4.05 2.84 -28.45
N ILE A 446 -3.86 4.01 -29.07
CA ILE A 446 -4.60 5.25 -28.77
C ILE A 446 -6.09 5.10 -29.10
N LEU A 447 -6.44 4.48 -30.23
CA LEU A 447 -7.84 4.36 -30.67
C LEU A 447 -8.70 3.53 -29.72
N LYS A 448 -8.17 2.43 -29.18
CA LYS A 448 -8.88 1.60 -28.19
C LYS A 448 -9.09 2.36 -26.88
N GLN A 449 -8.10 3.17 -26.47
CA GLN A 449 -8.24 4.05 -25.31
C GLN A 449 -9.28 5.14 -25.53
N LEU A 450 -9.29 5.81 -26.66
CA LEU A 450 -10.28 6.84 -26.98
C LEU A 450 -11.70 6.27 -26.98
N ARG A 451 -11.89 5.09 -27.56
CA ARG A 451 -13.19 4.39 -27.54
C ARG A 451 -13.65 4.10 -26.10
N TYR A 452 -12.74 3.58 -25.26
CA TYR A 452 -13.04 3.30 -23.86
C TYR A 452 -13.42 4.58 -23.09
N GLN A 453 -12.66 5.67 -23.28
CA GLN A 453 -12.95 6.96 -22.65
C GLN A 453 -14.26 7.56 -23.14
N TYR A 454 -14.59 7.41 -24.44
CA TYR A 454 -15.85 7.85 -25.00
C TYR A 454 -17.04 7.13 -24.36
N LEU A 455 -17.00 5.81 -24.22
CA LEU A 455 -18.05 5.03 -23.59
C LEU A 455 -18.26 5.46 -22.12
N ARG A 456 -17.18 5.70 -21.39
CA ARG A 456 -17.23 6.20 -20.03
C ARG A 456 -17.82 7.61 -19.95
N LEU A 457 -17.42 8.51 -20.84
CA LEU A 457 -17.96 9.87 -20.91
C LEU A 457 -19.47 9.84 -21.22
N LYS A 458 -19.92 8.97 -22.10
CA LYS A 458 -21.34 8.77 -22.39
C LYS A 458 -22.16 8.44 -21.13
N GLU A 459 -21.64 7.57 -20.26
CA GLU A 459 -22.30 7.25 -18.98
C GLU A 459 -22.20 8.41 -17.96
N MET A 460 -21.10 9.18 -17.97
CA MET A 460 -20.99 10.39 -17.15
C MET A 460 -21.98 11.48 -17.56
N ILE A 461 -22.24 11.64 -18.84
CA ILE A 461 -23.26 12.60 -19.35
C ILE A 461 -24.66 12.18 -18.89
N LYS A 462 -24.98 10.89 -18.89
CA LYS A 462 -26.27 10.38 -18.39
C LYS A 462 -26.42 10.56 -16.87
N ASN A 463 -25.32 10.74 -16.14
CA ASN A 463 -25.29 11.04 -14.71
C ASN A 463 -24.23 12.13 -14.44
N PRO A 464 -24.61 13.42 -14.58
CA PRO A 464 -23.66 14.55 -14.44
C PRO A 464 -22.98 14.65 -13.07
N SER A 465 -23.46 13.96 -12.04
CA SER A 465 -22.79 13.91 -10.72
C SER A 465 -21.37 13.33 -10.78
N TYR A 466 -21.03 12.59 -11.85
CA TYR A 466 -19.65 12.15 -12.12
C TYR A 466 -18.74 13.27 -12.63
N LEU A 467 -19.26 14.38 -13.11
CA LEU A 467 -18.48 15.53 -13.57
C LEU A 467 -17.95 16.32 -12.36
N ASN A 468 -16.99 15.77 -11.68
CA ASN A 468 -16.42 16.29 -10.46
C ASN A 468 -14.88 16.19 -10.48
N SER A 469 -14.21 16.63 -9.40
CA SER A 469 -12.75 16.71 -9.32
C SER A 469 -12.03 15.36 -9.49
N SER A 470 -12.70 14.22 -9.31
CA SER A 470 -12.11 12.89 -9.49
C SER A 470 -11.73 12.56 -10.94
N ILE A 471 -12.31 13.27 -11.92
CA ILE A 471 -11.99 13.09 -13.34
C ILE A 471 -10.49 13.28 -13.58
N TRP A 472 -9.89 14.32 -13.01
CA TRP A 472 -8.47 14.60 -13.17
C TRP A 472 -7.58 13.53 -12.56
N ASP A 473 -7.97 13.00 -11.40
CA ASP A 473 -7.29 11.86 -10.79
C ASP A 473 -7.32 10.61 -11.68
N THR A 474 -8.49 10.32 -12.25
CA THR A 474 -8.69 9.16 -13.11
C THR A 474 -7.91 9.31 -14.41
N LEU A 475 -8.11 10.41 -15.14
CA LEU A 475 -7.48 10.61 -16.46
C LEU A 475 -5.96 10.69 -16.36
N SER A 476 -5.41 11.42 -15.38
CA SER A 476 -3.96 11.53 -15.22
C SER A 476 -3.33 10.19 -14.83
N GLY A 477 -3.97 9.40 -13.96
CA GLY A 477 -3.49 8.06 -13.61
C GLY A 477 -3.48 7.11 -14.83
N GLU A 478 -4.54 7.12 -15.60
CA GLU A 478 -4.64 6.30 -16.82
C GLU A 478 -3.66 6.73 -17.91
N PHE A 479 -3.34 8.02 -18.01
CA PHE A 479 -2.30 8.51 -18.91
C PHE A 479 -0.96 7.86 -18.63
N TYR A 480 -0.50 7.85 -17.38
CA TYR A 480 0.77 7.22 -17.01
C TYR A 480 0.75 5.70 -17.22
N ARG A 481 -0.39 5.05 -16.98
CA ARG A 481 -0.54 3.63 -17.20
C ARG A 481 -0.49 3.24 -18.68
N SER A 482 -1.20 3.97 -19.54
CA SER A 482 -1.53 3.52 -20.89
C SER A 482 -0.63 4.12 -21.98
N PHE A 483 -0.15 5.35 -21.79
CA PHE A 483 0.58 6.08 -22.84
C PHE A 483 2.09 6.22 -22.57
N LYS A 484 2.53 6.05 -21.32
CA LYS A 484 3.96 6.05 -21.03
C LYS A 484 4.57 4.68 -21.34
N LYS A 485 5.63 4.69 -22.16
CA LYS A 485 6.42 3.48 -22.47
C LYS A 485 6.97 2.88 -21.18
N LYS A 486 6.87 1.57 -21.05
CA LYS A 486 7.41 0.79 -19.95
C LYS A 486 8.61 0.04 -20.47
N GLU A 487 9.79 0.39 -19.95
CA GLU A 487 11.05 -0.23 -20.34
C GLU A 487 11.55 -1.11 -19.19
N ASP A 488 12.18 -2.25 -19.56
CA ASP A 488 12.78 -3.19 -18.61
C ASP A 488 11.79 -3.76 -17.58
N TYR A 489 10.56 -4.05 -17.99
CA TYR A 489 9.49 -4.67 -17.21
C TYR A 489 9.40 -6.17 -17.50
N PHE A 490 9.60 -7.00 -16.48
CA PHE A 490 9.51 -8.45 -16.60
C PHE A 490 8.60 -9.02 -15.53
N TYR A 491 7.87 -10.08 -15.88
CA TYR A 491 6.93 -10.75 -15.00
C TYR A 491 7.51 -12.08 -14.55
N ILE A 492 7.60 -12.31 -13.24
CA ILE A 492 8.20 -13.52 -12.66
C ILE A 492 7.42 -14.77 -13.06
N TYR A 493 6.09 -14.68 -13.08
CA TYR A 493 5.23 -15.82 -13.43
C TYR A 493 5.16 -16.13 -14.95
N ASP A 494 5.87 -15.41 -15.79
CA ASP A 494 6.17 -15.85 -17.15
C ASP A 494 7.19 -16.99 -17.17
N TYR A 495 8.01 -17.12 -16.10
CA TYR A 495 9.11 -18.07 -15.97
C TYR A 495 8.92 -19.08 -14.85
N TRP A 496 8.11 -18.79 -13.85
CA TRP A 496 7.75 -19.67 -12.72
C TRP A 496 6.27 -20.04 -12.76
N LYS A 497 6.01 -21.34 -12.54
CA LYS A 497 4.63 -21.80 -12.37
C LYS A 497 4.02 -21.08 -11.16
N TRP A 498 2.85 -20.51 -11.37
CA TRP A 498 2.05 -19.97 -10.29
C TRP A 498 1.26 -21.16 -9.68
N ASP A 499 1.50 -21.44 -8.41
CA ASP A 499 0.88 -22.53 -7.66
C ASP A 499 0.37 -21.97 -6.33
N GLU A 500 -0.96 -22.01 -6.17
CA GLU A 500 -1.62 -21.34 -5.04
C GLU A 500 -1.20 -21.94 -3.70
N GLY A 501 -1.22 -23.28 -3.58
CA GLY A 501 -0.86 -23.97 -2.35
C GLY A 501 0.59 -23.70 -1.94
N LEU A 502 1.53 -23.83 -2.88
CA LEU A 502 2.94 -23.55 -2.62
C LEU A 502 3.17 -22.09 -2.20
N ILE A 503 2.48 -21.15 -2.84
CA ILE A 503 2.57 -19.72 -2.52
C ILE A 503 2.07 -19.47 -1.09
N GLU A 504 0.91 -19.99 -0.75
CA GLU A 504 0.29 -19.81 0.58
C GLU A 504 1.13 -20.45 1.68
N ASP A 505 1.54 -21.70 1.50
CA ASP A 505 2.39 -22.42 2.46
C ASP A 505 3.70 -21.68 2.73
N THR A 506 4.37 -21.19 1.67
CA THR A 506 5.60 -20.43 1.82
C THR A 506 5.36 -19.13 2.59
N LEU A 507 4.31 -18.38 2.24
CA LEU A 507 4.07 -17.07 2.86
C LEU A 507 3.65 -17.19 4.32
N ILE A 508 2.81 -18.15 4.64
CA ILE A 508 2.35 -18.38 6.01
C ILE A 508 3.49 -18.89 6.90
N ASN A 509 4.22 -19.90 6.45
CA ASN A 509 5.22 -20.57 7.28
C ASN A 509 6.55 -19.80 7.37
N GLU A 510 7.00 -19.15 6.29
CA GLU A 510 8.31 -18.46 6.30
C GLU A 510 8.21 -17.00 6.73
N TYR A 511 7.06 -16.35 6.46
CA TYR A 511 6.92 -14.89 6.67
C TYR A 511 5.89 -14.51 7.74
N ASN A 512 5.22 -15.47 8.39
CA ASN A 512 4.08 -15.20 9.26
C ASN A 512 3.03 -14.32 8.56
N TRP A 513 2.82 -14.55 7.24
CA TRP A 513 1.93 -13.75 6.43
C TRP A 513 0.49 -13.86 6.93
N GLU A 514 -0.13 -12.73 7.20
CA GLU A 514 -1.43 -12.64 7.88
C GLU A 514 -2.58 -12.86 6.93
N LEU A 515 -3.54 -13.68 7.33
CA LEU A 515 -4.80 -13.95 6.64
C LEU A 515 -5.88 -12.98 7.10
N ALA A 516 -6.91 -12.78 6.27
CA ALA A 516 -8.09 -12.01 6.66
C ALA A 516 -9.11 -12.91 7.40
N SER A 517 -9.75 -12.38 8.43
CA SER A 517 -10.75 -13.09 9.24
C SER A 517 -12.10 -13.26 8.51
N ASP A 518 -12.42 -12.33 7.63
CA ASP A 518 -13.72 -12.20 6.97
C ASP A 518 -13.82 -12.90 5.61
N THR A 519 -12.81 -13.70 5.22
CA THR A 519 -12.81 -14.45 3.97
C THR A 519 -11.92 -15.69 4.02
N LYS A 520 -12.21 -16.66 3.15
CA LYS A 520 -11.37 -17.86 2.96
C LYS A 520 -10.34 -17.69 1.85
N THR A 521 -10.47 -16.68 1.00
CA THR A 521 -9.48 -16.42 -0.03
C THR A 521 -8.30 -15.62 0.52
N THR A 522 -7.13 -15.87 -0.02
CA THR A 522 -5.92 -15.08 0.22
C THR A 522 -5.74 -13.97 -0.82
N TRP A 523 -6.55 -14.02 -1.88
CA TRP A 523 -6.49 -13.04 -2.96
C TRP A 523 -7.16 -11.72 -2.57
N ARG A 524 -6.52 -10.59 -2.84
CA ARG A 524 -6.98 -9.21 -2.58
C ARG A 524 -7.30 -8.86 -1.13
N ILE A 525 -6.77 -9.59 -0.16
CA ILE A 525 -7.00 -9.23 1.27
C ILE A 525 -6.32 -7.92 1.65
N GLY A 526 -5.26 -7.53 0.95
CA GLY A 526 -4.58 -6.24 1.13
C GLY A 526 -5.27 -5.04 0.46
N ASP A 527 -6.34 -5.25 -0.31
CA ASP A 527 -7.10 -4.22 -1.03
C ASP A 527 -8.39 -3.88 -0.26
N GLY A 528 -8.40 -2.72 0.40
CA GLY A 528 -9.56 -2.25 1.17
C GLY A 528 -10.82 -1.95 0.34
N THR A 529 -10.71 -1.94 -1.00
CA THR A 529 -11.87 -1.67 -1.89
C THR A 529 -12.53 -2.94 -2.42
N ALA A 530 -11.82 -4.09 -2.34
CA ALA A 530 -12.22 -5.31 -3.04
C ALA A 530 -13.55 -5.89 -2.55
N GLY A 531 -13.78 -5.91 -1.24
CA GLY A 531 -15.05 -6.40 -0.68
C GLY A 531 -16.25 -5.61 -1.21
N PHE A 532 -16.15 -4.28 -1.24
CA PHE A 532 -17.24 -3.42 -1.64
C PHE A 532 -17.61 -3.53 -3.14
N TYR A 533 -16.62 -3.44 -4.05
CA TYR A 533 -16.96 -3.55 -5.47
C TYR A 533 -17.35 -4.97 -5.89
N ASN A 534 -16.80 -6.01 -5.27
CA ASN A 534 -17.23 -7.39 -5.51
C ASN A 534 -18.65 -7.61 -5.00
N TYR A 535 -19.05 -7.01 -3.87
CA TYR A 535 -20.42 -7.04 -3.40
C TYR A 535 -21.40 -6.45 -4.44
N ILE A 536 -21.08 -5.32 -5.04
CA ILE A 536 -21.90 -4.70 -6.10
C ILE A 536 -22.05 -5.64 -7.30
N TYR A 537 -20.95 -6.22 -7.78
CA TYR A 537 -21.02 -7.17 -8.91
C TYR A 537 -21.81 -8.43 -8.54
N TYR A 538 -21.66 -8.94 -7.32
CA TYR A 538 -22.40 -10.10 -6.85
C TYR A 538 -23.90 -9.83 -6.81
N VAL A 539 -24.34 -8.72 -6.22
CA VAL A 539 -25.76 -8.35 -6.11
C VAL A 539 -26.38 -8.09 -7.47
N MET A 540 -25.73 -7.32 -8.33
CA MET A 540 -26.33 -6.88 -9.60
C MET A 540 -26.11 -7.86 -10.76
N ALA A 541 -24.97 -8.52 -10.82
CA ALA A 541 -24.62 -9.41 -11.94
C ALA A 541 -24.54 -10.90 -11.56
N GLY A 542 -24.55 -11.23 -10.27
CA GLY A 542 -24.54 -12.62 -9.78
C GLY A 542 -23.19 -13.31 -9.84
N PHE A 543 -22.09 -12.55 -9.97
CA PHE A 543 -20.72 -13.05 -9.99
C PHE A 543 -19.74 -11.97 -9.52
N THR A 544 -18.49 -12.37 -9.23
CA THR A 544 -17.42 -11.46 -8.81
C THR A 544 -16.14 -11.65 -9.63
N GLU A 545 -15.07 -10.96 -9.23
CA GLU A 545 -13.73 -11.20 -9.78
C GLU A 545 -13.25 -12.64 -9.54
N HIS A 546 -13.71 -13.30 -8.47
CA HIS A 546 -13.34 -14.68 -8.16
C HIS A 546 -13.85 -15.64 -9.23
N ASP A 547 -15.06 -15.42 -9.77
CA ASP A 547 -15.57 -16.21 -10.90
C ASP A 547 -14.64 -16.13 -12.11
N THR A 548 -14.12 -14.95 -12.42
CA THR A 548 -13.20 -14.79 -13.56
C THR A 548 -11.85 -15.44 -13.29
N PHE A 549 -11.32 -15.27 -12.08
CA PHE A 549 -10.04 -15.84 -11.68
C PHE A 549 -10.08 -17.38 -11.72
N ARG A 550 -11.09 -17.97 -11.08
CA ARG A 550 -11.28 -19.44 -11.08
C ARG A 550 -11.62 -19.99 -12.47
N SER A 551 -12.40 -19.25 -13.28
CA SER A 551 -12.64 -19.63 -14.68
C SER A 551 -11.34 -19.68 -15.50
N ASN A 552 -10.38 -18.78 -15.25
CA ASN A 552 -9.09 -18.82 -15.91
C ASN A 552 -8.27 -20.04 -15.49
N GLN A 553 -8.26 -20.41 -14.20
CA GLN A 553 -7.61 -21.62 -13.72
C GLN A 553 -8.24 -22.90 -14.32
N VAL A 554 -9.57 -22.96 -14.40
CA VAL A 554 -10.26 -24.10 -15.04
C VAL A 554 -9.92 -24.19 -16.53
N ARG A 555 -9.90 -23.07 -17.27
CA ARG A 555 -9.54 -23.06 -18.70
C ARG A 555 -8.11 -23.52 -18.96
N GLU A 556 -7.19 -23.18 -18.05
CA GLU A 556 -5.80 -23.61 -18.10
C GLU A 556 -5.57 -25.04 -17.59
N GLY A 557 -6.59 -25.67 -16.98
CA GLY A 557 -6.51 -27.03 -16.43
C GLY A 557 -5.74 -27.11 -15.11
N VAL A 558 -5.71 -26.02 -14.35
CA VAL A 558 -5.05 -25.95 -13.04
C VAL A 558 -5.92 -26.56 -11.94
N ILE A 559 -7.23 -26.32 -12.03
CA ILE A 559 -8.24 -26.89 -11.15
C ILE A 559 -9.39 -27.50 -11.97
N SER A 560 -10.13 -28.43 -11.38
CA SER A 560 -11.36 -28.95 -11.98
C SER A 560 -12.48 -27.90 -11.94
N ARG A 561 -13.51 -28.08 -12.78
CA ARG A 561 -14.70 -27.21 -12.75
C ARG A 561 -15.46 -27.31 -11.42
N GLU A 562 -15.57 -28.51 -10.87
CA GLU A 562 -16.24 -28.77 -9.59
C GLU A 562 -15.51 -28.08 -8.43
N GLU A 563 -14.20 -28.20 -8.39
CA GLU A 563 -13.37 -27.48 -7.42
C GLU A 563 -13.51 -25.96 -7.57
N GLY A 564 -13.46 -25.45 -8.79
CA GLY A 564 -13.69 -24.03 -9.07
C GLY A 564 -15.06 -23.53 -8.62
N LEU A 565 -16.14 -24.31 -8.79
CA LEU A 565 -17.48 -23.98 -8.27
C LEU A 565 -17.51 -23.93 -6.75
N LYS A 566 -16.86 -24.89 -6.07
CA LYS A 566 -16.75 -24.91 -4.62
C LYS A 566 -16.04 -23.65 -4.11
N LEU A 567 -14.90 -23.31 -4.70
CA LEU A 567 -14.13 -22.13 -4.32
C LEU A 567 -14.93 -20.83 -4.52
N VAL A 568 -15.56 -20.65 -5.68
CA VAL A 568 -16.36 -19.46 -5.98
C VAL A 568 -17.53 -19.29 -5.02
N ASN A 569 -18.18 -20.38 -4.61
CA ASN A 569 -19.27 -20.31 -3.63
C ASN A 569 -18.81 -19.80 -2.26
N GLU A 570 -17.59 -20.08 -1.87
CA GLU A 570 -17.00 -19.58 -0.62
C GLU A 570 -16.49 -18.15 -0.78
N GLU A 571 -15.76 -17.87 -1.87
CA GLU A 571 -15.09 -16.61 -2.10
C GLU A 571 -16.03 -15.46 -2.44
N ASN A 572 -17.22 -15.75 -2.97
CA ASN A 572 -18.26 -14.77 -3.26
C ASN A 572 -19.09 -14.35 -2.04
N LYS A 573 -18.85 -14.95 -0.86
CA LYS A 573 -19.52 -14.48 0.37
C LYS A 573 -19.14 -13.03 0.63
N PRO A 574 -20.13 -12.17 0.95
CA PRO A 574 -19.87 -10.77 1.25
C PRO A 574 -18.90 -10.62 2.42
N ARG A 575 -17.90 -9.74 2.27
CA ARG A 575 -16.89 -9.44 3.27
C ARG A 575 -17.33 -8.27 4.13
N TYR A 576 -18.12 -8.55 5.18
CA TYR A 576 -18.75 -7.52 6.00
C TYR A 576 -17.73 -6.56 6.62
N GLU A 577 -16.69 -7.07 7.26
CA GLU A 577 -15.67 -6.24 7.92
C GLU A 577 -14.98 -5.29 6.91
N ASN A 578 -14.56 -5.81 5.75
CA ASN A 578 -13.93 -5.00 4.71
C ASN A 578 -14.88 -3.94 4.14
N ILE A 579 -16.14 -4.27 3.90
CA ILE A 579 -17.16 -3.34 3.39
C ILE A 579 -17.45 -2.25 4.42
N SER A 580 -17.61 -2.62 5.69
CA SER A 580 -17.88 -1.69 6.80
C SER A 580 -16.73 -0.69 6.97
N GLN A 581 -15.49 -1.17 7.04
CA GLN A 581 -14.29 -0.34 7.11
C GLN A 581 -14.18 0.63 5.92
N TYR A 582 -14.45 0.13 4.70
CA TYR A 582 -14.39 0.95 3.50
C TYR A 582 -15.40 2.10 3.52
N LEU A 583 -16.65 1.84 3.89
CA LEU A 583 -17.69 2.87 3.97
C LEU A 583 -17.42 3.85 5.11
N GLU A 584 -16.95 3.37 6.25
CA GLU A 584 -16.60 4.19 7.41
C GLU A 584 -15.51 5.22 7.08
N ILE A 585 -14.38 4.78 6.50
CA ILE A 585 -13.27 5.71 6.15
C ILE A 585 -13.64 6.72 5.05
N LEU A 586 -14.70 6.46 4.31
CA LEU A 586 -15.28 7.40 3.34
C LEU A 586 -16.36 8.30 3.99
N GLY A 587 -16.76 8.01 5.23
CA GLY A 587 -17.84 8.69 5.91
C GLY A 587 -19.18 8.54 5.18
N LEU A 588 -19.46 7.31 4.73
CA LEU A 588 -20.72 6.90 4.09
C LEU A 588 -21.53 6.05 5.07
N ASP A 589 -22.82 6.27 5.10
CA ASP A 589 -23.75 5.48 5.92
C ASP A 589 -23.93 4.07 5.33
N PHE A 590 -23.62 3.05 6.12
CA PHE A 590 -23.65 1.65 5.70
C PHE A 590 -25.02 1.22 5.21
N ARG A 591 -26.07 1.50 6.01
CA ARG A 591 -27.44 1.05 5.73
C ARG A 591 -27.96 1.66 4.43
N THR A 592 -27.77 2.96 4.27
CA THR A 592 -28.20 3.67 3.06
C THR A 592 -27.53 3.12 1.79
N VAL A 593 -26.21 2.91 1.86
CA VAL A 593 -25.45 2.42 0.70
C VAL A 593 -25.83 0.98 0.36
N ILE A 594 -25.88 0.08 1.35
CA ILE A 594 -26.19 -1.34 1.13
C ILE A 594 -27.62 -1.52 0.65
N ASN A 595 -28.60 -0.82 1.22
CA ASN A 595 -29.98 -0.89 0.75
C ASN A 595 -30.11 -0.43 -0.71
N THR A 596 -29.45 0.67 -1.10
CA THR A 596 -29.45 1.13 -2.50
C THR A 596 -28.83 0.09 -3.45
N ILE A 597 -27.76 -0.59 -3.04
CA ILE A 597 -27.17 -1.68 -3.84
C ILE A 597 -28.14 -2.85 -3.94
N ASN A 598 -28.79 -3.24 -2.84
CA ASN A 598 -29.72 -4.37 -2.80
C ASN A 598 -30.98 -4.13 -3.64
N GLU A 599 -31.42 -2.88 -3.77
CA GLU A 599 -32.56 -2.46 -4.59
C GLU A 599 -32.21 -2.28 -6.07
N ALA A 600 -30.91 -2.21 -6.42
CA ALA A 600 -30.47 -2.01 -7.79
C ALA A 600 -30.94 -3.14 -8.71
N PRO A 601 -31.21 -2.84 -10.00
CA PRO A 601 -31.64 -3.85 -10.99
C PRO A 601 -30.64 -5.01 -11.08
N LYS A 602 -31.18 -6.25 -11.06
CA LYS A 602 -30.40 -7.48 -11.08
C LYS A 602 -30.44 -8.11 -12.47
N LEU A 603 -29.29 -8.27 -13.12
CA LEU A 603 -29.17 -8.87 -14.45
C LEU A 603 -29.61 -10.35 -14.48
N TRP A 604 -29.42 -11.06 -13.37
CA TRP A 604 -29.74 -12.47 -13.26
C TRP A 604 -31.24 -12.77 -13.01
N HIS A 605 -32.08 -11.74 -12.88
CA HIS A 605 -33.56 -11.89 -12.96
C HIS A 605 -34.05 -11.93 -14.39
N GLN A 606 -33.23 -11.53 -15.37
CA GLN A 606 -33.56 -11.64 -16.77
C GLN A 606 -33.38 -13.09 -17.21
N ASN A 607 -34.38 -13.66 -17.90
CA ASN A 607 -34.25 -15.01 -18.41
C ASN A 607 -33.03 -15.10 -19.33
N PRO A 608 -32.22 -16.16 -19.22
CA PRO A 608 -31.16 -16.41 -20.20
C PRO A 608 -31.83 -16.60 -21.58
N MET A 609 -31.49 -15.74 -22.53
CA MET A 609 -31.91 -15.90 -23.93
C MET A 609 -31.22 -17.11 -24.53
#